data_815bbc2167cbb3dec047e5d4b7ce514d
#
_entry.id   815bbc2167cbb3dec047e5d4b7ce514d
#
_cell.length_a   1.000
_cell.length_b   1.000
_cell.length_c   1.000
_cell.angle_alpha   90.00
_cell.angle_beta   90.00
_cell.angle_gamma   90.00
#
_symmetry.space_group_name_H-M   'P 1'
#
loop_
_entity.id
_entity.type
_entity.pdbx_description
1 polymer ?
#
loop_
_entity_poly.entity_id
_entity_poly.type
_entity_poly.pdbx_seq_one_letter_code
_entity_poly.pdbx_strand_id
1 'polypeptide(L)'
;MGARETALNALIACRKNGAWSNGALKQLIARDRLDSRDAALAARLCYGVMQNRAKLDFYLRQMLTGKLSGLHPVVRDILHLGLYQLRELDKIPASAAVNESVELARKYCSRQKNAPALVNAVLRTAVRTLGSWQEPTSYADRYSHPEALIALLKQSLPKGQLEPMLIADNTIPPITIQVNTLKTDPQALESALISHGVTCARHRWMTDCLVLTNAGNLEHLEEFRAGLFYVQDPASRLSVQCAGLQEGWQVLDCCAAPGGKSFAACLSMKDTGKIISCDVYPHKAELIAAGAKRLGFDNIVPLCRDATQDRADWTGAFDAVIVDAPCSGLGIIRKKPDIRYKDLAQTEQLPALQENILAVQSRFVRPGGVLMYSTCTVLPRENEQVVARFLEAHPDFYREPLALPEVFPRNESGMLTLIPGQYDTDGFFICRLRRKQ
;
A
#
# COMPACT_ATOMS: atom_id res chain seq x y z
N MET A 1 13.79 -14.46 20.13
CA MET A 1 14.38 -13.19 19.63
C MET A 1 13.53 -12.04 20.09
N GLY A 2 14.09 -10.85 20.31
CA GLY A 2 13.30 -9.68 20.71
C GLY A 2 12.93 -8.79 19.53
N ALA A 3 12.01 -7.86 19.75
CA ALA A 3 11.46 -6.95 18.71
C ALA A 3 12.53 -6.25 17.87
N ARG A 4 13.61 -5.75 18.48
CA ARG A 4 14.69 -5.03 17.78
C ARG A 4 15.49 -5.94 16.85
N GLU A 5 15.73 -7.17 17.26
CA GLU A 5 16.43 -8.17 16.47
C GLU A 5 15.59 -8.60 15.26
N THR A 6 14.29 -8.82 15.46
CA THR A 6 13.36 -9.12 14.38
C THR A 6 13.28 -7.97 13.37
N ALA A 7 13.23 -6.71 13.84
CA ALA A 7 13.27 -5.53 12.97
C ALA A 7 14.59 -5.45 12.17
N LEU A 8 15.75 -5.70 12.80
CA LEU A 8 17.03 -5.73 12.09
C LEU A 8 17.06 -6.80 11.01
N ASN A 9 16.59 -8.01 11.31
CA ASN A 9 16.54 -9.11 10.35
C ASN A 9 15.61 -8.77 9.15
N ALA A 10 14.49 -8.08 9.40
CA ALA A 10 13.61 -7.61 8.33
C ALA A 10 14.32 -6.58 7.43
N LEU A 11 15.00 -5.58 8.01
CA LEU A 11 15.78 -4.59 7.25
C LEU A 11 16.89 -5.25 6.41
N ILE A 12 17.59 -6.25 6.98
CA ILE A 12 18.63 -7.01 6.26
C ILE A 12 18.02 -7.79 5.09
N ALA A 13 16.86 -8.45 5.29
CA ALA A 13 16.18 -9.21 4.25
C ALA A 13 15.72 -8.31 3.10
N CYS A 14 15.13 -7.15 3.40
CA CYS A 14 14.73 -6.16 2.40
C CYS A 14 15.94 -5.68 1.57
N ARG A 15 17.05 -5.38 2.23
CA ARG A 15 18.25 -4.88 1.56
C ARG A 15 18.98 -5.94 0.72
N LYS A 16 19.08 -7.18 1.21
CA LYS A 16 19.82 -8.25 0.53
C LYS A 16 19.05 -8.94 -0.57
N ASN A 17 17.78 -9.20 -0.34
CA ASN A 17 16.96 -10.10 -1.17
C ASN A 17 15.89 -9.34 -1.97
N GLY A 18 15.81 -8.01 -1.85
CA GLY A 18 14.71 -7.24 -2.44
C GLY A 18 13.33 -7.64 -1.89
N ALA A 19 13.31 -8.29 -0.71
CA ALA A 19 12.07 -8.75 -0.10
C ALA A 19 11.17 -7.56 0.26
N TRP A 20 9.88 -7.74 0.07
CA TRP A 20 8.89 -6.75 0.53
C TRP A 20 8.85 -6.73 2.05
N SER A 21 8.93 -5.54 2.64
CA SER A 21 8.98 -5.36 4.09
C SER A 21 7.81 -6.02 4.82
N ASN A 22 6.60 -5.92 4.29
CA ASN A 22 5.40 -6.53 4.87
C ASN A 22 5.53 -8.06 4.96
N GLY A 23 5.94 -8.72 3.88
CA GLY A 23 6.09 -10.17 3.83
C GLY A 23 7.20 -10.66 4.74
N ALA A 24 8.39 -10.04 4.64
CA ALA A 24 9.54 -10.38 5.46
C ALA A 24 9.26 -10.21 6.96
N LEU A 25 8.64 -9.10 7.34
CA LEU A 25 8.34 -8.81 8.74
C LEU A 25 7.28 -9.77 9.30
N LYS A 26 6.18 -10.04 8.56
CA LYS A 26 5.13 -11.01 9.00
C LYS A 26 5.73 -12.40 9.23
N GLN A 27 6.57 -12.89 8.32
CA GLN A 27 7.25 -14.17 8.45
C GLN A 27 8.20 -14.22 9.66
N LEU A 28 8.97 -13.14 9.88
CA LEU A 28 9.93 -13.07 10.99
C LEU A 28 9.23 -12.96 12.34
N ILE A 29 8.15 -12.18 12.46
CA ILE A 29 7.32 -12.10 13.68
C ILE A 29 6.77 -13.48 14.04
N ALA A 30 6.23 -14.21 13.06
CA ALA A 30 5.70 -15.56 13.27
C ALA A 30 6.82 -16.55 13.66
N ARG A 31 7.96 -16.54 12.95
CA ARG A 31 9.12 -17.39 13.25
C ARG A 31 9.64 -17.16 14.67
N ASP A 32 9.76 -15.90 15.07
CA ASP A 32 10.34 -15.49 16.35
C ASP A 32 9.32 -15.57 17.50
N ARG A 33 8.06 -15.90 17.20
CA ARG A 33 6.93 -16.04 18.15
C ARG A 33 6.79 -14.82 19.06
N LEU A 34 6.87 -13.62 18.46
CA LEU A 34 6.73 -12.39 19.22
C LEU A 34 5.29 -12.24 19.75
N ASP A 35 5.15 -11.77 20.98
CA ASP A 35 3.86 -11.35 21.49
C ASP A 35 3.36 -10.07 20.76
N SER A 36 2.14 -9.66 21.03
CA SER A 36 1.50 -8.52 20.35
C SER A 36 2.28 -7.20 20.54
N ARG A 37 2.85 -6.99 21.73
CA ARG A 37 3.61 -5.78 22.07
C ARG A 37 4.94 -5.74 21.32
N ASP A 38 5.69 -6.83 21.35
CA ASP A 38 6.97 -6.96 20.67
C ASP A 38 6.80 -6.98 19.14
N ALA A 39 5.74 -7.59 18.62
CA ALA A 39 5.39 -7.55 17.21
C ALA A 39 5.09 -6.10 16.73
N ALA A 40 4.32 -5.34 17.52
CA ALA A 40 4.05 -3.93 17.24
C ALA A 40 5.33 -3.07 17.27
N LEU A 41 6.22 -3.31 18.24
CA LEU A 41 7.51 -2.61 18.32
C LEU A 41 8.41 -2.98 17.12
N ALA A 42 8.50 -4.25 16.76
CA ALA A 42 9.28 -4.69 15.61
C ALA A 42 8.79 -4.04 14.31
N ALA A 43 7.47 -3.97 14.13
CA ALA A 43 6.85 -3.31 13.00
C ALA A 43 7.15 -1.80 12.99
N ARG A 44 6.97 -1.12 14.12
CA ARG A 44 7.26 0.31 14.27
C ARG A 44 8.72 0.64 13.95
N LEU A 45 9.66 -0.18 14.41
CA LEU A 45 11.08 -0.02 14.15
C LEU A 45 11.44 -0.27 12.68
N CYS A 46 10.94 -1.36 12.09
CA CYS A 46 11.24 -1.71 10.71
C CYS A 46 10.70 -0.65 9.74
N TYR A 47 9.40 -0.35 9.81
CA TYR A 47 8.78 0.65 8.93
C TYR A 47 9.29 2.05 9.19
N GLY A 48 9.48 2.43 10.45
CA GLY A 48 9.99 3.74 10.81
C GLY A 48 11.40 4.00 10.29
N VAL A 49 12.29 3.02 10.38
CA VAL A 49 13.63 3.13 9.77
C VAL A 49 13.53 3.23 8.25
N MET A 50 12.71 2.43 7.60
CA MET A 50 12.54 2.49 6.14
C MET A 50 11.98 3.83 5.68
N GLN A 51 10.97 4.33 6.37
CA GLN A 51 10.35 5.63 6.08
C GLN A 51 11.30 6.82 6.26
N ASN A 52 12.24 6.71 7.22
CA ASN A 52 13.12 7.81 7.60
C ASN A 52 14.59 7.59 7.21
N ARG A 53 14.88 6.65 6.32
CA ARG A 53 16.25 6.20 6.04
C ARG A 53 17.20 7.33 5.63
N ALA A 54 16.81 8.21 4.71
CA ALA A 54 17.66 9.32 4.27
C ALA A 54 17.81 10.39 5.36
N LYS A 55 16.74 10.66 6.12
CA LYS A 55 16.77 11.56 7.29
C LYS A 55 17.69 11.02 8.38
N LEU A 56 17.65 9.73 8.65
CA LEU A 56 18.55 9.08 9.59
C LEU A 56 20.00 9.10 9.09
N ASP A 57 20.23 8.93 7.80
CA ASP A 57 21.56 9.12 7.19
C ASP A 57 22.08 10.55 7.35
N PHE A 58 21.21 11.54 7.20
CA PHE A 58 21.57 12.94 7.40
C PHE A 58 22.02 13.19 8.85
N TYR A 59 21.32 12.65 9.84
CA TYR A 59 21.73 12.75 11.23
C TYR A 59 23.02 11.97 11.52
N LEU A 60 23.19 10.78 10.96
CA LEU A 60 24.43 10.01 11.11
C LEU A 60 25.67 10.78 10.63
N ARG A 61 25.56 11.51 9.50
CA ARG A 61 26.67 12.32 8.99
C ARG A 61 27.17 13.36 9.98
N GLN A 62 26.31 13.85 10.86
CA GLN A 62 26.69 14.84 11.90
C GLN A 62 27.46 14.20 13.08
N MET A 63 27.35 12.90 13.25
CA MET A 63 27.88 12.15 14.41
C MET A 63 29.10 11.30 14.06
N LEU A 64 29.31 11.04 12.78
CA LEU A 64 30.41 10.23 12.28
C LEU A 64 31.66 11.09 12.06
N THR A 65 32.83 10.60 12.46
CA THR A 65 34.13 11.15 12.08
C THR A 65 34.54 10.74 10.67
N GLY A 66 33.98 9.66 10.13
CA GLY A 66 34.25 9.11 8.81
C GLY A 66 33.08 9.23 7.85
N LYS A 67 33.29 8.78 6.61
CA LYS A 67 32.23 8.78 5.59
C LYS A 67 31.17 7.71 5.85
N LEU A 68 29.89 8.06 5.66
CA LEU A 68 28.77 7.13 5.78
C LEU A 68 28.89 5.91 4.85
N SER A 69 29.47 6.09 3.65
CA SER A 69 29.72 5.02 2.69
C SER A 69 30.73 3.98 3.16
N GLY A 70 31.56 4.30 4.13
CA GLY A 70 32.51 3.37 4.75
C GLY A 70 31.90 2.46 5.82
N LEU A 71 30.66 2.69 6.23
CA LEU A 71 29.99 1.83 7.20
C LEU A 71 29.59 0.49 6.59
N HIS A 72 29.87 -0.59 7.32
CA HIS A 72 29.29 -1.89 6.97
C HIS A 72 27.75 -1.79 6.98
N PRO A 73 27.04 -2.33 5.97
CA PRO A 73 25.59 -2.13 5.85
C PRO A 73 24.78 -2.54 7.09
N VAL A 74 25.15 -3.63 7.77
CA VAL A 74 24.46 -4.06 9.01
C VAL A 74 24.73 -3.07 10.15
N VAL A 75 25.93 -2.50 10.25
CA VAL A 75 26.23 -1.46 11.26
C VAL A 75 25.38 -0.23 11.02
N ARG A 76 25.20 0.17 9.75
CA ARG A 76 24.33 1.28 9.38
C ARG A 76 22.86 1.00 9.75
N ASP A 77 22.34 -0.20 9.46
CA ASP A 77 20.99 -0.61 9.84
C ASP A 77 20.79 -0.55 11.37
N ILE A 78 21.79 -0.99 12.16
CA ILE A 78 21.76 -0.93 13.63
C ILE A 78 21.79 0.52 14.13
N LEU A 79 22.61 1.37 13.54
CA LEU A 79 22.64 2.80 13.87
C LEU A 79 21.33 3.51 13.54
N HIS A 80 20.71 3.17 12.41
CA HIS A 80 19.38 3.67 12.07
C HIS A 80 18.34 3.27 13.11
N LEU A 81 18.32 1.99 13.55
CA LEU A 81 17.42 1.54 14.62
C LEU A 81 17.65 2.29 15.93
N GLY A 82 18.92 2.52 16.30
CA GLY A 82 19.27 3.29 17.49
C GLY A 82 18.78 4.74 17.41
N LEU A 83 19.11 5.44 16.32
CA LEU A 83 18.70 6.85 16.11
C LEU A 83 17.18 7.01 16.02
N TYR A 84 16.51 6.10 15.33
CA TYR A 84 15.04 6.14 15.22
C TYR A 84 14.39 6.02 16.61
N GLN A 85 14.89 5.13 17.47
CA GLN A 85 14.40 5.01 18.85
C GLN A 85 14.65 6.29 19.65
N LEU A 86 15.83 6.89 19.55
CA LEU A 86 16.18 8.11 20.27
C LEU A 86 15.36 9.33 19.83
N ARG A 87 14.97 9.40 18.57
CA ARG A 87 14.31 10.58 17.99
C ARG A 87 12.79 10.49 17.97
N GLU A 88 12.24 9.29 17.69
CA GLU A 88 10.84 9.10 17.32
C GLU A 88 10.05 8.26 18.34
N LEU A 89 10.69 7.73 19.39
CA LEU A 89 10.04 6.85 20.35
C LEU A 89 10.26 7.31 21.80
N ASP A 90 9.44 8.26 22.24
CA ASP A 90 9.53 8.90 23.58
C ASP A 90 9.46 7.91 24.75
N LYS A 91 8.80 6.75 24.55
CA LYS A 91 8.63 5.74 25.60
C LYS A 91 9.83 4.79 25.76
N ILE A 92 10.85 4.92 24.92
CA ILE A 92 12.07 4.07 25.00
C ILE A 92 13.18 4.88 25.69
N PRO A 93 13.70 4.41 26.84
CA PRO A 93 14.83 5.06 27.47
C PRO A 93 16.06 5.08 26.55
N ALA A 94 16.76 6.21 26.50
CA ALA A 94 17.95 6.37 25.66
C ALA A 94 19.02 5.30 25.96
N SER A 95 19.21 4.94 27.24
CA SER A 95 20.12 3.86 27.64
C SER A 95 19.75 2.52 27.03
N ALA A 96 18.46 2.19 26.96
CA ALA A 96 18.00 0.95 26.35
C ALA A 96 18.25 0.95 24.84
N ALA A 97 17.95 2.06 24.14
CA ALA A 97 18.22 2.19 22.71
C ALA A 97 19.71 1.97 22.38
N VAL A 98 20.62 2.56 23.18
CA VAL A 98 22.08 2.41 23.01
C VAL A 98 22.52 0.97 23.31
N ASN A 99 22.19 0.43 24.50
CA ASN A 99 22.67 -0.88 24.94
C ASN A 99 22.20 -2.00 23.99
N GLU A 100 20.92 -2.02 23.64
CA GLU A 100 20.38 -3.02 22.71
C GLU A 100 21.04 -2.94 21.31
N SER A 101 21.34 -1.72 20.83
CA SER A 101 22.04 -1.56 19.55
C SER A 101 23.47 -2.09 19.62
N VAL A 102 24.16 -1.92 20.75
CA VAL A 102 25.51 -2.47 20.96
C VAL A 102 25.47 -4.00 20.99
N GLU A 103 24.47 -4.60 21.66
CA GLU A 103 24.29 -6.06 21.67
C GLU A 103 23.99 -6.61 20.27
N LEU A 104 23.15 -5.92 19.47
CA LEU A 104 22.94 -6.28 18.07
C LEU A 104 24.25 -6.22 17.27
N ALA A 105 25.08 -5.20 17.50
CA ALA A 105 26.38 -5.09 16.83
C ALA A 105 27.33 -6.24 17.22
N ARG A 106 27.37 -6.65 18.49
CA ARG A 106 28.14 -7.81 18.95
C ARG A 106 27.70 -9.09 18.24
N LYS A 107 26.41 -9.29 18.12
CA LYS A 107 25.83 -10.51 17.55
C LYS A 107 25.97 -10.57 16.03
N TYR A 108 25.67 -9.49 15.32
CA TYR A 108 25.54 -9.48 13.86
C TYR A 108 26.77 -8.97 13.11
N CYS A 109 27.72 -8.36 13.81
CA CYS A 109 28.93 -7.77 13.23
C CYS A 109 30.22 -8.41 13.78
N SER A 110 30.22 -9.71 14.09
CA SER A 110 31.36 -10.45 14.68
C SER A 110 32.65 -10.36 13.86
N ARG A 111 32.54 -10.20 12.53
CA ARG A 111 33.71 -10.01 11.64
C ARG A 111 34.26 -8.58 11.66
N GLN A 112 33.52 -7.61 12.18
CA GLN A 112 33.90 -6.20 12.34
C GLN A 112 34.19 -5.92 13.81
N LYS A 113 35.38 -6.28 14.28
CA LYS A 113 35.76 -6.22 15.71
C LYS A 113 35.46 -4.88 16.40
N ASN A 114 35.51 -3.76 15.66
CA ASN A 114 35.29 -2.43 16.21
C ASN A 114 33.80 -1.98 16.11
N ALA A 115 32.90 -2.77 15.53
CA ALA A 115 31.50 -2.37 15.32
C ALA A 115 30.77 -2.05 16.63
N PRO A 116 30.84 -2.85 17.71
CA PRO A 116 30.17 -2.52 18.96
C PRO A 116 30.67 -1.21 19.59
N ALA A 117 31.96 -0.95 19.53
CA ALA A 117 32.57 0.29 20.04
C ALA A 117 32.12 1.50 19.20
N LEU A 118 32.10 1.38 17.89
CA LEU A 118 31.62 2.41 16.98
C LEU A 118 30.13 2.73 17.22
N VAL A 119 29.28 1.71 17.29
CA VAL A 119 27.84 1.88 17.57
C VAL A 119 27.63 2.60 18.90
N ASN A 120 28.33 2.17 19.95
CA ASN A 120 28.27 2.82 21.26
C ASN A 120 28.69 4.30 21.18
N ALA A 121 29.85 4.60 20.56
CA ALA A 121 30.36 5.96 20.44
C ALA A 121 29.41 6.88 19.69
N VAL A 122 28.89 6.45 18.53
CA VAL A 122 27.96 7.22 17.71
C VAL A 122 26.65 7.47 18.46
N LEU A 123 26.03 6.43 19.05
CA LEU A 123 24.75 6.60 19.73
C LEU A 123 24.87 7.37 21.04
N ARG A 124 25.98 7.27 21.79
CA ARG A 124 26.24 8.16 22.95
C ARG A 124 26.43 9.61 22.52
N THR A 125 27.09 9.86 21.40
CA THR A 125 27.14 11.21 20.81
C THR A 125 25.74 11.69 20.46
N ALA A 126 24.92 10.85 19.82
CA ALA A 126 23.52 11.15 19.51
C ALA A 126 22.74 11.56 20.76
N VAL A 127 22.84 10.80 21.85
CA VAL A 127 22.17 11.12 23.12
C VAL A 127 22.64 12.45 23.68
N ARG A 128 23.95 12.72 23.69
CA ARG A 128 24.53 13.95 24.25
C ARG A 128 24.12 15.19 23.45
N THR A 129 23.89 15.05 22.15
CA THR A 129 23.54 16.16 21.24
C THR A 129 22.07 16.18 20.85
N LEU A 130 21.23 15.37 21.52
CA LEU A 130 19.83 15.20 21.19
C LEU A 130 19.09 16.52 21.29
N GLY A 131 18.73 17.30 20.65
CA GLY A 131 18.11 18.63 20.72
C GLY A 131 18.89 19.71 19.98
N SER A 132 20.13 19.41 19.60
CA SER A 132 20.98 20.28 18.80
C SER A 132 21.29 19.76 17.39
N TRP A 133 20.63 18.65 16.97
CA TRP A 133 20.81 18.12 15.61
C TRP A 133 20.27 19.12 14.60
N GLN A 134 21.07 19.34 13.55
CA GLN A 134 20.59 20.14 12.41
C GLN A 134 19.51 19.36 11.66
N GLU A 135 18.43 20.07 11.31
CA GLU A 135 17.37 19.48 10.52
C GLU A 135 17.71 19.55 9.01
N PRO A 136 17.33 18.54 8.24
CA PRO A 136 17.56 18.55 6.80
C PRO A 136 16.69 19.60 6.09
N THR A 137 17.29 20.30 5.15
CA THR A 137 16.62 21.33 4.35
C THR A 137 16.18 20.83 2.97
N SER A 138 16.89 19.82 2.41
CA SER A 138 16.48 19.21 1.14
C SER A 138 15.23 18.34 1.32
N TYR A 139 14.38 18.27 0.30
CA TYR A 139 13.22 17.37 0.31
C TYR A 139 13.64 15.91 0.42
N ALA A 140 14.76 15.51 -0.20
CA ALA A 140 15.26 14.15 -0.17
C ALA A 140 15.61 13.68 1.25
N ASP A 141 16.36 14.46 1.99
CA ASP A 141 16.72 14.11 3.36
C ASP A 141 15.54 14.31 4.32
N ARG A 142 14.80 15.44 4.18
CA ARG A 142 13.68 15.81 5.07
C ARG A 142 12.55 14.79 5.04
N TYR A 143 12.14 14.35 3.85
CA TYR A 143 11.03 13.42 3.66
C TYR A 143 11.50 11.99 3.32
N SER A 144 12.81 11.75 3.30
CA SER A 144 13.40 10.43 3.00
C SER A 144 12.94 9.83 1.66
N HIS A 145 12.91 10.65 0.61
CA HIS A 145 12.67 10.19 -0.75
C HIS A 145 13.93 10.39 -1.60
N PRO A 146 14.34 9.40 -2.43
CA PRO A 146 15.46 9.56 -3.36
C PRO A 146 15.27 10.76 -4.30
N GLU A 147 16.34 11.49 -4.61
CA GLU A 147 16.30 12.67 -5.49
C GLU A 147 15.64 12.36 -6.86
N ALA A 148 15.95 11.20 -7.43
CA ALA A 148 15.35 10.78 -8.71
C ALA A 148 13.81 10.61 -8.60
N LEU A 149 13.33 10.08 -7.47
CA LEU A 149 11.88 9.95 -7.23
C LEU A 149 11.23 11.33 -7.05
N ILE A 150 11.87 12.24 -6.31
CA ILE A 150 11.37 13.61 -6.14
C ILE A 150 11.29 14.33 -7.48
N ALA A 151 12.32 14.21 -8.33
CA ALA A 151 12.34 14.79 -9.67
C ALA A 151 11.18 14.25 -10.53
N LEU A 152 10.95 12.93 -10.50
CA LEU A 152 9.85 12.28 -11.23
C LEU A 152 8.49 12.78 -10.71
N LEU A 153 8.27 12.79 -9.40
CA LEU A 153 7.01 13.25 -8.80
C LEU A 153 6.75 14.74 -9.08
N LYS A 154 7.80 15.58 -9.02
CA LYS A 154 7.69 17.01 -9.33
C LYS A 154 7.24 17.28 -10.75
N GLN A 155 7.64 16.44 -11.71
CA GLN A 155 7.22 16.53 -13.11
C GLN A 155 5.81 15.98 -13.34
N SER A 156 5.37 15.03 -12.50
CA SER A 156 4.12 14.29 -12.67
C SER A 156 2.93 14.92 -11.95
N LEU A 157 3.18 15.60 -10.83
CA LEU A 157 2.12 16.13 -9.98
C LEU A 157 1.74 17.57 -10.34
N PRO A 158 0.49 17.96 -10.11
CA PRO A 158 0.07 19.36 -10.19
C PRO A 158 0.93 20.25 -9.28
N LYS A 159 1.13 21.52 -9.69
CA LYS A 159 1.91 22.48 -8.92
C LYS A 159 1.39 22.61 -7.48
N GLY A 160 2.30 22.54 -6.51
CA GLY A 160 2.00 22.63 -5.08
C GLY A 160 1.60 21.32 -4.41
N GLN A 161 1.48 20.19 -5.14
CA GLN A 161 1.08 18.91 -4.56
C GLN A 161 2.25 18.02 -4.11
N LEU A 162 3.48 18.34 -4.51
CA LEU A 162 4.64 17.53 -4.16
C LEU A 162 4.85 17.43 -2.65
N GLU A 163 5.02 18.56 -1.97
CA GLU A 163 5.32 18.55 -0.53
C GLU A 163 4.19 17.94 0.32
N PRO A 164 2.90 18.27 0.11
CA PRO A 164 1.79 17.57 0.77
C PRO A 164 1.83 16.05 0.59
N MET A 165 2.14 15.54 -0.60
CA MET A 165 2.27 14.12 -0.85
C MET A 165 3.45 13.50 -0.07
N LEU A 166 4.64 14.14 -0.09
CA LEU A 166 5.81 13.65 0.64
C LEU A 166 5.57 13.61 2.16
N ILE A 167 4.81 14.57 2.70
CA ILE A 167 4.36 14.57 4.09
C ILE A 167 3.43 13.38 4.35
N ALA A 168 2.41 13.20 3.50
CA ALA A 168 1.45 12.11 3.62
C ALA A 168 2.12 10.72 3.56
N ASP A 169 3.11 10.55 2.69
CA ASP A 169 3.89 9.31 2.56
C ASP A 169 4.66 8.91 3.82
N ASN A 170 4.91 9.86 4.72
CA ASN A 170 5.58 9.64 5.99
C ASN A 170 4.64 9.53 7.19
N THR A 171 3.32 9.65 6.98
CA THR A 171 2.35 9.40 8.04
C THR A 171 2.14 7.90 8.27
N ILE A 172 1.65 7.55 9.45
CA ILE A 172 1.19 6.18 9.72
C ILE A 172 -0.11 5.98 8.94
N PRO A 173 -0.18 4.98 8.04
CA PRO A 173 -1.40 4.74 7.29
C PRO A 173 -2.52 4.31 8.23
N PRO A 174 -3.72 4.88 8.12
CA PRO A 174 -4.87 4.39 8.86
C PRO A 174 -5.24 2.98 8.37
N ILE A 175 -5.77 2.16 9.26
CA ILE A 175 -6.42 0.90 8.90
C ILE A 175 -7.85 1.24 8.50
N THR A 176 -8.16 1.14 7.23
CA THR A 176 -9.52 1.34 6.72
C THR A 176 -10.17 0.00 6.40
N ILE A 177 -11.39 -0.20 6.87
CA ILE A 177 -12.19 -1.40 6.63
C ILE A 177 -13.47 -1.05 5.92
N GLN A 178 -13.91 -1.95 5.04
CA GLN A 178 -15.19 -1.86 4.36
C GLN A 178 -16.16 -2.82 5.03
N VAL A 179 -17.31 -2.32 5.40
CA VAL A 179 -18.37 -3.09 6.06
C VAL A 179 -18.98 -4.07 5.06
N ASN A 180 -19.17 -5.30 5.46
CA ASN A 180 -19.97 -6.26 4.71
C ASN A 180 -21.45 -5.99 4.96
N THR A 181 -22.03 -5.12 4.14
CA THR A 181 -23.41 -4.65 4.27
C THR A 181 -24.47 -5.73 4.00
N LEU A 182 -24.07 -6.93 3.57
CA LEU A 182 -24.98 -8.09 3.48
C LEU A 182 -25.11 -8.81 4.82
N LYS A 183 -24.20 -8.58 5.77
CA LYS A 183 -24.21 -9.23 7.10
C LYS A 183 -24.47 -8.28 8.26
N THR A 184 -24.11 -7.02 8.11
CA THR A 184 -24.21 -6.02 9.20
C THR A 184 -24.29 -4.61 8.60
N ASP A 185 -24.62 -3.64 9.43
CA ASP A 185 -24.53 -2.23 9.09
C ASP A 185 -23.33 -1.55 9.77
N PRO A 186 -22.90 -0.36 9.29
CA PRO A 186 -21.75 0.33 9.85
C PRO A 186 -21.87 0.70 11.32
N GLN A 187 -23.08 0.95 11.84
CA GLN A 187 -23.30 1.34 13.24
C GLN A 187 -23.18 0.12 14.16
N ALA A 188 -23.78 -1.00 13.78
CA ALA A 188 -23.69 -2.24 14.53
C ALA A 188 -22.24 -2.74 14.60
N LEU A 189 -21.50 -2.71 13.48
CA LEU A 189 -20.10 -3.10 13.45
C LEU A 189 -19.21 -2.17 14.30
N GLU A 190 -19.41 -0.85 14.21
CA GLU A 190 -18.69 0.14 15.01
C GLU A 190 -18.88 -0.12 16.52
N SER A 191 -20.12 -0.36 16.94
CA SER A 191 -20.45 -0.67 18.36
C SER A 191 -19.79 -1.97 18.82
N ALA A 192 -19.81 -3.02 18.00
CA ALA A 192 -19.16 -4.29 18.30
C ALA A 192 -17.63 -4.15 18.44
N LEU A 193 -16.97 -3.45 17.51
CA LEU A 193 -15.54 -3.21 17.57
C LEU A 193 -15.12 -2.39 18.78
N ILE A 194 -15.90 -1.36 19.14
CA ILE A 194 -15.65 -0.53 20.34
C ILE A 194 -15.77 -1.38 21.62
N SER A 195 -16.74 -2.29 21.70
CA SER A 195 -16.90 -3.18 22.86
C SER A 195 -15.70 -4.12 23.06
N HIS A 196 -14.96 -4.43 21.98
CA HIS A 196 -13.71 -5.19 22.01
C HIS A 196 -12.45 -4.30 22.14
N GLY A 197 -12.60 -3.01 22.47
CA GLY A 197 -11.50 -2.08 22.75
C GLY A 197 -10.82 -1.51 21.50
N VAL A 198 -11.41 -1.68 20.31
CA VAL A 198 -10.93 -1.07 19.06
C VAL A 198 -11.49 0.35 18.96
N THR A 199 -10.62 1.32 18.67
CA THR A 199 -11.09 2.69 18.39
C THR A 199 -11.51 2.79 16.95
N CYS A 200 -12.76 3.21 16.70
CA CYS A 200 -13.35 3.35 15.36
C CYS A 200 -13.80 4.78 15.11
N ALA A 201 -13.73 5.19 13.86
CA ALA A 201 -14.35 6.42 13.35
C ALA A 201 -14.94 6.16 11.97
N ARG A 202 -16.03 6.85 11.63
CA ARG A 202 -16.59 6.81 10.28
C ARG A 202 -15.66 7.51 9.30
N HIS A 203 -15.49 6.96 8.09
CA HIS A 203 -14.76 7.65 7.05
C HIS A 203 -15.55 8.88 6.57
N ARG A 204 -14.83 9.99 6.30
CA ARG A 204 -15.45 11.31 6.06
C ARG A 204 -16.48 11.34 4.93
N TRP A 205 -16.28 10.54 3.88
CA TRP A 205 -17.13 10.53 2.70
C TRP A 205 -17.50 9.14 2.15
N MET A 206 -16.97 8.07 2.74
CA MET A 206 -17.31 6.69 2.38
C MET A 206 -18.19 6.11 3.48
N THR A 207 -19.49 5.98 3.22
CA THR A 207 -20.51 5.63 4.22
C THR A 207 -20.30 4.26 4.86
N ASP A 208 -19.86 3.27 4.08
CA ASP A 208 -19.66 1.90 4.52
C ASP A 208 -18.20 1.61 4.91
N CYS A 209 -17.44 2.66 5.24
CA CYS A 209 -16.03 2.56 5.62
C CYS A 209 -15.81 3.04 7.05
N LEU A 210 -15.09 2.25 7.84
CA LEU A 210 -14.60 2.63 9.17
C LEU A 210 -13.08 2.75 9.15
N VAL A 211 -12.59 3.72 9.92
CA VAL A 211 -11.16 3.95 10.18
C VAL A 211 -10.84 3.42 11.57
N LEU A 212 -9.92 2.46 11.66
CA LEU A 212 -9.56 1.81 12.91
C LEU A 212 -8.22 2.32 13.43
N THR A 213 -8.16 2.50 14.75
CA THR A 213 -6.92 2.71 15.49
C THR A 213 -6.87 1.74 16.69
N ASN A 214 -5.66 1.37 17.10
CA ASN A 214 -5.44 0.40 18.19
C ASN A 214 -6.10 -0.98 17.98
N ALA A 215 -6.33 -1.37 16.71
CA ALA A 215 -7.06 -2.59 16.40
C ALA A 215 -6.26 -3.90 16.64
N GLY A 216 -4.95 -3.81 16.93
CA GLY A 216 -4.10 -4.98 17.08
C GLY A 216 -4.06 -5.85 15.83
N ASN A 217 -4.07 -7.18 16.01
CA ASN A 217 -4.16 -8.11 14.89
C ASN A 217 -5.64 -8.35 14.55
N LEU A 218 -6.07 -7.83 13.40
CA LEU A 218 -7.45 -7.96 12.93
C LEU A 218 -7.93 -9.41 12.80
N GLU A 219 -7.03 -10.36 12.48
CA GLU A 219 -7.35 -11.78 12.33
C GLU A 219 -7.83 -12.42 13.66
N HIS A 220 -7.59 -11.75 14.79
CA HIS A 220 -8.05 -12.20 16.13
C HIS A 220 -9.42 -11.68 16.51
N LEU A 221 -9.94 -10.66 15.81
CA LEU A 221 -11.28 -10.13 16.06
C LEU A 221 -12.37 -11.10 15.60
N GLU A 222 -13.39 -11.27 16.40
CA GLU A 222 -14.53 -12.13 16.05
C GLU A 222 -15.27 -11.60 14.82
N GLU A 223 -15.43 -10.29 14.71
CA GLU A 223 -16.05 -9.60 13.59
C GLU A 223 -15.31 -9.87 12.28
N PHE A 224 -13.97 -9.94 12.31
CA PHE A 224 -13.18 -10.31 11.14
C PHE A 224 -13.43 -11.77 10.74
N ARG A 225 -13.39 -12.69 11.70
CA ARG A 225 -13.63 -14.14 11.45
C ARG A 225 -15.04 -14.41 10.97
N ALA A 226 -16.02 -13.69 11.51
CA ALA A 226 -17.42 -13.74 11.07
C ALA A 226 -17.65 -13.14 9.68
N GLY A 227 -16.63 -12.45 9.12
CA GLY A 227 -16.72 -11.85 7.80
C GLY A 227 -17.59 -10.60 7.75
N LEU A 228 -17.66 -9.83 8.86
CA LEU A 228 -18.45 -8.61 8.92
C LEU A 228 -17.75 -7.43 8.22
N PHE A 229 -16.46 -7.56 7.92
CA PHE A 229 -15.68 -6.54 7.19
C PHE A 229 -14.46 -7.14 6.48
N TYR A 230 -13.88 -6.34 5.59
CA TYR A 230 -12.56 -6.58 4.99
C TYR A 230 -11.75 -5.30 4.91
N VAL A 231 -10.42 -5.45 4.79
CA VAL A 231 -9.50 -4.30 4.75
C VAL A 231 -9.38 -3.81 3.31
N GLN A 232 -9.72 -2.55 3.06
CA GLN A 232 -9.54 -1.92 1.77
C GLN A 232 -9.47 -0.40 1.91
N ASP A 233 -8.60 0.23 1.10
CA ASP A 233 -8.52 1.68 1.01
C ASP A 233 -9.78 2.27 0.36
N PRO A 234 -10.29 3.42 0.84
CA PRO A 234 -11.47 4.06 0.26
C PRO A 234 -11.33 4.39 -1.23
N ALA A 235 -10.13 4.76 -1.72
CA ALA A 235 -9.90 5.00 -3.15
C ALA A 235 -10.12 3.74 -3.99
N SER A 236 -9.64 2.59 -3.50
CA SER A 236 -9.87 1.30 -4.16
C SER A 236 -11.35 0.90 -4.15
N ARG A 237 -12.08 1.18 -3.07
CA ARG A 237 -13.54 0.99 -3.01
C ARG A 237 -14.27 1.92 -3.98
N LEU A 238 -13.86 3.19 -4.03
CA LEU A 238 -14.43 4.21 -4.92
C LEU A 238 -14.34 3.79 -6.39
N SER A 239 -13.24 3.16 -6.83
CA SER A 239 -13.11 2.69 -8.21
C SER A 239 -14.22 1.72 -8.59
N VAL A 240 -14.61 0.82 -7.70
CA VAL A 240 -15.70 -0.13 -7.93
C VAL A 240 -17.07 0.57 -7.90
N GLN A 241 -17.28 1.53 -6.98
CA GLN A 241 -18.51 2.33 -6.98
C GLN A 241 -18.68 3.11 -8.28
N CYS A 242 -17.58 3.70 -8.81
CA CYS A 242 -17.59 4.39 -10.10
C CYS A 242 -17.88 3.45 -11.28
N ALA A 243 -17.66 2.14 -11.17
CA ALA A 243 -18.06 1.20 -12.20
C ALA A 243 -19.60 1.13 -12.39
N GLY A 244 -20.37 1.43 -11.32
CA GLY A 244 -21.83 1.44 -11.37
C GLY A 244 -22.41 0.06 -11.63
N LEU A 245 -21.86 -0.97 -10.99
CA LEU A 245 -22.26 -2.36 -11.13
C LEU A 245 -23.72 -2.56 -10.67
N GLN A 246 -24.45 -3.43 -11.36
CA GLN A 246 -25.86 -3.71 -11.09
C GLN A 246 -26.06 -5.18 -10.71
N GLU A 247 -27.14 -5.45 -9.99
CA GLU A 247 -27.56 -6.82 -9.64
C GLU A 247 -27.70 -7.69 -10.89
N GLY A 248 -27.26 -8.93 -10.79
CA GLY A 248 -27.33 -9.91 -11.88
C GLY A 248 -26.25 -9.82 -12.95
N TRP A 249 -25.36 -8.81 -12.92
CA TRP A 249 -24.31 -8.65 -13.93
C TRP A 249 -23.27 -9.76 -13.90
N GLN A 250 -22.65 -9.99 -15.08
CA GLN A 250 -21.43 -10.80 -15.24
C GLN A 250 -20.24 -9.85 -15.19
N VAL A 251 -19.40 -9.99 -14.18
CA VAL A 251 -18.23 -9.12 -13.94
C VAL A 251 -16.93 -9.93 -14.02
N LEU A 252 -15.93 -9.35 -14.67
CA LEU A 252 -14.56 -9.85 -14.66
C LEU A 252 -13.66 -8.87 -13.91
N ASP A 253 -12.95 -9.36 -12.87
CA ASP A 253 -11.85 -8.65 -12.21
C ASP A 253 -10.55 -9.36 -12.59
N CYS A 254 -9.76 -8.76 -13.51
CA CYS A 254 -8.68 -9.46 -14.20
C CYS A 254 -7.34 -9.46 -13.46
N CYS A 255 -7.17 -8.60 -12.45
CA CYS A 255 -5.97 -8.50 -11.60
C CYS A 255 -6.39 -8.41 -10.12
N ALA A 256 -7.21 -9.37 -9.67
CA ALA A 256 -8.09 -9.23 -8.53
C ALA A 256 -7.40 -9.29 -7.15
N ALA A 257 -6.26 -9.98 -7.03
CA ALA A 257 -5.70 -10.29 -5.72
C ALA A 257 -5.26 -9.07 -4.90
N PRO A 258 -5.58 -9.04 -3.61
CA PRO A 258 -6.09 -10.13 -2.76
C PRO A 258 -7.63 -10.27 -2.73
N GLY A 259 -8.39 -9.66 -3.62
CA GLY A 259 -9.84 -9.80 -3.75
C GLY A 259 -10.66 -8.57 -3.38
N GLY A 260 -10.03 -7.50 -2.88
CA GLY A 260 -10.75 -6.33 -2.36
C GLY A 260 -11.75 -5.70 -3.34
N LYS A 261 -11.41 -5.61 -4.65
CA LYS A 261 -12.32 -5.07 -5.68
C LYS A 261 -13.42 -6.05 -6.03
N SER A 262 -13.11 -7.35 -6.09
CA SER A 262 -14.13 -8.39 -6.26
C SER A 262 -15.13 -8.42 -5.11
N PHE A 263 -14.66 -8.25 -3.85
CA PHE A 263 -15.55 -8.15 -2.67
C PHE A 263 -16.42 -6.89 -2.73
N ALA A 264 -15.82 -5.76 -3.13
CA ALA A 264 -16.55 -4.52 -3.36
C ALA A 264 -17.62 -4.66 -4.46
N ALA A 265 -17.31 -5.37 -5.55
CA ALA A 265 -18.22 -5.67 -6.64
C ALA A 265 -19.40 -6.55 -6.15
N CYS A 266 -19.08 -7.61 -5.39
CA CYS A 266 -20.09 -8.49 -4.78
C CYS A 266 -21.10 -7.71 -3.92
N LEU A 267 -20.61 -6.83 -3.03
CA LEU A 267 -21.46 -5.96 -2.22
C LEU A 267 -22.33 -5.03 -3.08
N SER A 268 -21.75 -4.44 -4.13
CA SER A 268 -22.48 -3.56 -5.04
C SER A 268 -23.59 -4.30 -5.81
N MET A 269 -23.38 -5.57 -6.09
CA MET A 269 -24.32 -6.46 -6.79
C MET A 269 -25.23 -7.25 -5.85
N LYS A 270 -25.16 -7.02 -4.54
CA LYS A 270 -25.91 -7.74 -3.50
C LYS A 270 -25.77 -9.27 -3.59
N ASP A 271 -24.55 -9.73 -3.87
CA ASP A 271 -24.22 -11.15 -4.07
C ASP A 271 -25.06 -11.85 -5.15
N THR A 272 -25.46 -11.10 -6.19
CA THR A 272 -26.18 -11.64 -7.34
C THR A 272 -25.29 -11.63 -8.59
N GLY A 273 -25.72 -12.32 -9.66
CA GLY A 273 -24.92 -12.44 -10.87
C GLY A 273 -23.67 -13.29 -10.66
N LYS A 274 -22.56 -12.93 -11.33
CA LYS A 274 -21.31 -13.71 -11.24
C LYS A 274 -20.10 -12.81 -11.36
N ILE A 275 -19.08 -13.05 -10.54
CA ILE A 275 -17.80 -12.35 -10.58
C ILE A 275 -16.68 -13.38 -10.83
N ILE A 276 -16.00 -13.28 -11.98
CA ILE A 276 -14.79 -14.05 -12.23
C ILE A 276 -13.61 -13.21 -11.79
N SER A 277 -12.83 -13.71 -10.81
CA SER A 277 -11.73 -12.98 -10.18
C SER A 277 -10.41 -13.66 -10.51
N CYS A 278 -9.61 -13.01 -11.37
CA CYS A 278 -8.38 -13.59 -11.91
C CYS A 278 -7.13 -12.99 -11.25
N ASP A 279 -6.10 -13.79 -11.06
CA ASP A 279 -4.73 -13.34 -10.85
C ASP A 279 -3.76 -14.35 -11.48
N VAL A 280 -2.58 -13.88 -11.88
CA VAL A 280 -1.57 -14.70 -12.59
C VAL A 280 -0.91 -15.74 -11.66
N TYR A 281 -0.96 -15.55 -10.35
CA TYR A 281 -0.32 -16.42 -9.37
C TYR A 281 -1.34 -17.32 -8.67
N PRO A 282 -1.17 -18.66 -8.66
CA PRO A 282 -2.12 -19.59 -8.01
C PRO A 282 -2.39 -19.25 -6.54
N HIS A 283 -1.34 -18.99 -5.75
CA HIS A 283 -1.48 -18.64 -4.33
C HIS A 283 -2.30 -17.36 -4.09
N LYS A 284 -2.33 -16.46 -5.06
CA LYS A 284 -3.14 -15.24 -4.98
C LYS A 284 -4.61 -15.53 -5.29
N ALA A 285 -4.91 -16.43 -6.23
CA ALA A 285 -6.27 -16.91 -6.44
C ALA A 285 -6.83 -17.62 -5.18
N GLU A 286 -5.98 -18.38 -4.46
CA GLU A 286 -6.34 -18.97 -3.17
C GLU A 286 -6.68 -17.90 -2.10
N LEU A 287 -5.98 -16.77 -2.07
CA LEU A 287 -6.32 -15.64 -1.17
C LEU A 287 -7.70 -15.06 -1.47
N ILE A 288 -8.05 -14.93 -2.75
CA ILE A 288 -9.38 -14.46 -3.17
C ILE A 288 -10.45 -15.47 -2.69
N ALA A 289 -10.23 -16.76 -2.92
CA ALA A 289 -11.14 -17.83 -2.48
C ALA A 289 -11.36 -17.83 -0.96
N ALA A 290 -10.27 -17.74 -0.19
CA ALA A 290 -10.33 -17.70 1.27
C ALA A 290 -11.07 -16.45 1.78
N GLY A 291 -10.83 -15.30 1.15
CA GLY A 291 -11.53 -14.05 1.48
C GLY A 291 -13.02 -14.11 1.17
N ALA A 292 -13.41 -14.58 -0.02
CA ALA A 292 -14.80 -14.75 -0.42
C ALA A 292 -15.54 -15.69 0.54
N LYS A 293 -14.95 -16.84 0.85
CA LYS A 293 -15.51 -17.82 1.80
C LYS A 293 -15.72 -17.20 3.19
N ARG A 294 -14.73 -16.48 3.73
CA ARG A 294 -14.83 -15.80 5.03
C ARG A 294 -15.96 -14.77 5.05
N LEU A 295 -16.08 -13.99 3.97
CA LEU A 295 -17.10 -12.95 3.82
C LEU A 295 -18.49 -13.54 3.55
N GLY A 296 -18.59 -14.81 3.11
CA GLY A 296 -19.83 -15.48 2.75
C GLY A 296 -20.36 -15.02 1.40
N PHE A 297 -19.47 -14.80 0.42
CA PHE A 297 -19.81 -14.43 -0.95
C PHE A 297 -19.79 -15.66 -1.84
N ASP A 298 -20.94 -16.00 -2.43
CA ASP A 298 -21.10 -17.22 -3.22
C ASP A 298 -20.96 -16.97 -4.74
N ASN A 299 -21.06 -15.71 -5.18
CA ASN A 299 -21.02 -15.34 -6.60
C ASN A 299 -19.60 -15.11 -7.14
N ILE A 300 -18.54 -15.19 -6.30
CA ILE A 300 -17.14 -14.99 -6.69
C ILE A 300 -16.49 -16.30 -7.10
N VAL A 301 -15.96 -16.36 -8.32
CA VAL A 301 -15.24 -17.51 -8.88
C VAL A 301 -13.78 -17.13 -9.08
N PRO A 302 -12.87 -17.53 -8.19
CA PRO A 302 -11.43 -17.30 -8.36
C PRO A 302 -10.85 -18.15 -9.48
N LEU A 303 -9.95 -17.56 -10.29
CA LEU A 303 -9.30 -18.26 -11.40
C LEU A 303 -7.83 -17.81 -11.52
N CYS A 304 -6.92 -18.78 -11.67
CA CYS A 304 -5.53 -18.47 -12.02
C CYS A 304 -5.44 -18.21 -13.53
N ARG A 305 -5.18 -16.94 -13.93
CA ARG A 305 -5.12 -16.54 -15.33
C ARG A 305 -4.26 -15.29 -15.52
N ASP A 306 -3.48 -15.29 -16.59
CA ASP A 306 -2.73 -14.13 -17.06
C ASP A 306 -3.67 -13.17 -17.83
N ALA A 307 -3.74 -11.91 -17.38
CA ALA A 307 -4.58 -10.88 -17.98
C ALA A 307 -4.10 -10.43 -19.38
N THR A 308 -2.87 -10.75 -19.77
CA THR A 308 -2.33 -10.49 -21.13
C THR A 308 -2.76 -11.51 -22.16
N GLN A 309 -3.35 -12.63 -21.73
CA GLN A 309 -3.78 -13.70 -22.62
C GLN A 309 -5.22 -13.51 -23.08
N ASP A 310 -5.47 -13.72 -24.36
CA ASP A 310 -6.83 -13.70 -24.92
C ASP A 310 -7.59 -14.99 -24.56
N ARG A 311 -8.91 -14.90 -24.61
CA ARG A 311 -9.82 -16.03 -24.40
C ARG A 311 -11.09 -15.85 -25.23
N ALA A 312 -11.15 -16.56 -26.35
CA ALA A 312 -12.18 -16.36 -27.37
C ALA A 312 -13.63 -16.53 -26.86
N ASP A 313 -13.87 -17.50 -25.96
CA ASP A 313 -15.18 -17.75 -25.35
C ASP A 313 -15.65 -16.66 -24.38
N TRP A 314 -14.79 -15.69 -24.07
CA TRP A 314 -15.13 -14.53 -23.22
C TRP A 314 -15.43 -13.25 -24.02
N THR A 315 -15.26 -13.27 -25.35
CA THR A 315 -15.47 -12.08 -26.19
C THR A 315 -16.91 -11.56 -26.04
N GLY A 316 -17.04 -10.32 -25.53
CA GLY A 316 -18.35 -9.69 -25.29
C GLY A 316 -19.22 -10.34 -24.22
N ALA A 317 -18.63 -11.12 -23.31
CA ALA A 317 -19.38 -11.91 -22.32
C ALA A 317 -19.70 -11.16 -21.02
N PHE A 318 -19.01 -10.04 -20.73
CA PHE A 318 -19.12 -9.37 -19.43
C PHE A 318 -19.81 -8.01 -19.54
N ASP A 319 -20.71 -7.74 -18.58
CA ASP A 319 -21.34 -6.43 -18.38
C ASP A 319 -20.33 -5.38 -17.92
N ALA A 320 -19.38 -5.81 -17.09
CA ALA A 320 -18.26 -4.98 -16.64
C ALA A 320 -16.96 -5.77 -16.53
N VAL A 321 -15.86 -5.12 -16.89
CA VAL A 321 -14.49 -5.62 -16.68
C VAL A 321 -13.73 -4.62 -15.84
N ILE A 322 -13.15 -5.09 -14.73
CA ILE A 322 -12.29 -4.32 -13.82
C ILE A 322 -10.84 -4.66 -14.10
N VAL A 323 -10.06 -3.65 -14.47
CA VAL A 323 -8.61 -3.73 -14.72
C VAL A 323 -7.90 -2.88 -13.66
N ASP A 324 -7.60 -3.49 -12.50
CA ASP A 324 -6.70 -2.89 -11.49
C ASP A 324 -5.26 -3.26 -11.85
N ALA A 325 -4.69 -2.49 -12.77
CA ALA A 325 -3.48 -2.88 -13.46
C ALA A 325 -2.25 -2.91 -12.54
N PRO A 326 -1.31 -3.85 -12.76
CA PRO A 326 -0.01 -3.80 -12.11
C PRO A 326 0.68 -2.47 -12.46
N CYS A 327 1.17 -1.77 -11.44
CA CYS A 327 1.69 -0.42 -11.57
C CYS A 327 2.92 -0.17 -10.66
N SER A 328 3.54 1.00 -10.78
CA SER A 328 4.68 1.40 -9.94
C SER A 328 4.34 1.44 -8.44
N GLY A 329 3.08 1.68 -8.09
CA GLY A 329 2.62 1.77 -6.70
C GLY A 329 3.01 3.06 -5.99
N LEU A 330 3.39 4.11 -6.72
CA LEU A 330 3.87 5.37 -6.13
C LEU A 330 2.78 6.15 -5.37
N GLY A 331 1.52 5.73 -5.45
CA GLY A 331 0.43 6.30 -4.64
C GLY A 331 0.28 5.66 -3.25
N ILE A 332 0.96 4.53 -2.97
CA ILE A 332 0.80 3.78 -1.72
C ILE A 332 2.11 3.67 -0.91
N ILE A 333 3.01 4.62 -1.07
CA ILE A 333 4.32 4.64 -0.40
C ILE A 333 4.17 4.59 1.12
N ARG A 334 3.18 5.29 1.70
CA ARG A 334 2.93 5.26 3.15
C ARG A 334 2.64 3.85 3.69
N LYS A 335 1.98 2.99 2.90
CA LYS A 335 1.67 1.60 3.25
C LYS A 335 2.78 0.63 2.91
N LYS A 336 3.57 0.95 1.88
CA LYS A 336 4.69 0.15 1.39
C LYS A 336 5.93 1.02 1.19
N PRO A 337 6.62 1.39 2.27
CA PRO A 337 7.74 2.36 2.21
C PRO A 337 8.91 1.89 1.35
N ASP A 338 9.04 0.59 1.09
CA ASP A 338 10.06 0.04 0.19
C ASP A 338 9.90 0.52 -1.26
N ILE A 339 8.70 0.91 -1.67
CA ILE A 339 8.42 1.41 -3.03
C ILE A 339 9.33 2.59 -3.37
N ARG A 340 9.61 3.48 -2.41
CA ARG A 340 10.46 4.66 -2.63
C ARG A 340 11.90 4.34 -3.03
N TYR A 341 12.35 3.11 -2.74
CA TYR A 341 13.72 2.66 -3.02
C TYR A 341 13.80 1.68 -4.19
N LYS A 342 12.70 1.47 -4.92
CA LYS A 342 12.72 0.69 -6.16
C LYS A 342 13.51 1.41 -7.24
N ASP A 343 14.12 0.61 -8.10
CA ASP A 343 14.70 1.11 -9.34
C ASP A 343 13.59 1.64 -10.25
N LEU A 344 13.59 2.96 -10.49
CA LEU A 344 12.59 3.61 -11.32
C LEU A 344 12.65 3.15 -12.78
N ALA A 345 13.81 2.68 -13.28
CA ALA A 345 13.93 2.14 -14.62
C ALA A 345 13.03 0.91 -14.84
N GLN A 346 12.81 0.10 -13.80
CA GLN A 346 11.88 -1.05 -13.87
C GLN A 346 10.41 -0.62 -14.07
N THR A 347 10.08 0.63 -13.77
CA THR A 347 8.72 1.14 -13.96
C THR A 347 8.44 1.65 -15.37
N GLU A 348 9.48 1.78 -16.22
CA GLU A 348 9.35 2.28 -17.59
C GLU A 348 8.61 1.31 -18.52
N GLN A 349 8.63 0.01 -18.20
CA GLN A 349 7.93 -1.02 -18.97
C GLN A 349 6.46 -1.18 -18.59
N LEU A 350 6.02 -0.60 -17.46
CA LEU A 350 4.66 -0.77 -16.95
C LEU A 350 3.59 -0.20 -17.88
N PRO A 351 3.73 0.97 -18.51
CA PRO A 351 2.72 1.47 -19.42
C PRO A 351 2.41 0.51 -20.58
N ALA A 352 3.43 -0.09 -21.19
CA ALA A 352 3.23 -1.06 -22.28
C ALA A 352 2.50 -2.33 -21.82
N LEU A 353 2.81 -2.82 -20.59
CA LEU A 353 2.09 -3.94 -20.00
C LEU A 353 0.62 -3.57 -19.71
N GLN A 354 0.37 -2.37 -19.18
CA GLN A 354 -0.96 -1.86 -18.87
C GLN A 354 -1.81 -1.70 -20.13
N GLU A 355 -1.24 -1.17 -21.21
CA GLU A 355 -1.89 -1.06 -22.52
C GLU A 355 -2.27 -2.43 -23.07
N ASN A 356 -1.34 -3.40 -23.02
CA ASN A 356 -1.61 -4.77 -23.47
C ASN A 356 -2.75 -5.42 -22.66
N ILE A 357 -2.71 -5.31 -21.33
CA ILE A 357 -3.80 -5.81 -20.49
C ILE A 357 -5.12 -5.14 -20.87
N LEU A 358 -5.15 -3.82 -20.97
CA LEU A 358 -6.36 -3.06 -21.27
C LEU A 358 -6.93 -3.44 -22.65
N ALA A 359 -6.09 -3.59 -23.67
CA ALA A 359 -6.47 -4.01 -25.01
C ALA A 359 -7.08 -5.44 -25.04
N VAL A 360 -6.45 -6.39 -24.33
CA VAL A 360 -6.99 -7.76 -24.26
C VAL A 360 -8.32 -7.79 -23.48
N GLN A 361 -8.36 -7.15 -22.32
CA GLN A 361 -9.53 -7.21 -21.45
C GLN A 361 -10.73 -6.43 -22.00
N SER A 362 -10.51 -5.39 -22.83
CA SER A 362 -11.57 -4.64 -23.50
C SER A 362 -12.42 -5.51 -24.43
N ARG A 363 -11.84 -6.55 -25.03
CA ARG A 363 -12.53 -7.49 -25.93
C ARG A 363 -13.63 -8.27 -25.21
N PHE A 364 -13.49 -8.47 -23.90
CA PHE A 364 -14.44 -9.23 -23.09
C PHE A 364 -15.66 -8.39 -22.65
N VAL A 365 -15.56 -7.07 -22.75
CA VAL A 365 -16.68 -6.17 -22.47
C VAL A 365 -17.75 -6.30 -23.56
N ARG A 366 -19.01 -6.53 -23.20
CA ARG A 366 -20.11 -6.54 -24.18
C ARG A 366 -20.36 -5.14 -24.77
N PRO A 367 -21.02 -5.03 -25.93
CA PRO A 367 -21.54 -3.73 -26.39
C PRO A 367 -22.41 -3.07 -25.30
N GLY A 368 -22.20 -1.78 -25.08
CA GLY A 368 -22.83 -1.03 -23.97
C GLY A 368 -22.28 -1.36 -22.55
N GLY A 369 -21.31 -2.25 -22.43
CA GLY A 369 -20.69 -2.63 -21.15
C GLY A 369 -19.65 -1.62 -20.64
N VAL A 370 -19.18 -1.82 -19.41
CA VAL A 370 -18.23 -0.95 -18.70
C VAL A 370 -16.83 -1.59 -18.68
N LEU A 371 -15.81 -0.79 -18.95
CA LEU A 371 -14.42 -1.11 -18.70
C LEU A 371 -13.88 -0.13 -17.66
N MET A 372 -13.57 -0.62 -16.47
CA MET A 372 -13.01 0.17 -15.39
C MET A 372 -11.49 -0.04 -15.36
N TYR A 373 -10.71 1.03 -15.54
CA TYR A 373 -9.27 1.03 -15.41
C TYR A 373 -8.84 1.75 -14.14
N SER A 374 -7.96 1.13 -13.34
CA SER A 374 -7.43 1.72 -12.11
C SER A 374 -5.99 1.33 -11.86
N THR A 375 -5.27 2.19 -11.13
CA THR A 375 -3.92 1.96 -10.65
C THR A 375 -3.71 2.57 -9.27
N CYS A 376 -2.77 2.06 -8.50
CA CYS A 376 -2.34 2.67 -7.23
C CYS A 376 -1.08 3.56 -7.42
N THR A 377 -0.99 4.27 -8.54
CA THR A 377 0.08 5.25 -8.83
C THR A 377 -0.49 6.61 -9.17
N VAL A 378 0.35 7.63 -9.06
CA VAL A 378 0.02 9.03 -9.41
C VAL A 378 0.72 9.47 -10.70
N LEU A 379 1.36 8.55 -11.43
CA LEU A 379 2.11 8.89 -12.63
C LEU A 379 1.22 8.98 -13.87
N PRO A 380 1.15 10.13 -14.56
CA PRO A 380 0.34 10.29 -15.77
C PRO A 380 0.67 9.28 -16.87
N ARG A 381 1.94 8.85 -16.96
CA ARG A 381 2.38 7.87 -17.97
C ARG A 381 1.74 6.48 -17.81
N GLU A 382 1.34 6.12 -16.56
CA GLU A 382 0.65 4.86 -16.23
C GLU A 382 -0.87 5.04 -16.16
N ASN A 383 -1.36 6.27 -16.19
CA ASN A 383 -2.75 6.67 -15.96
C ASN A 383 -3.36 7.28 -17.24
N GLU A 384 -3.44 8.60 -17.31
CA GLU A 384 -4.11 9.33 -18.38
C GLU A 384 -3.51 9.04 -19.76
N GLN A 385 -2.19 8.82 -19.85
CA GLN A 385 -1.52 8.55 -21.12
C GLN A 385 -1.81 7.12 -21.62
N VAL A 386 -1.94 6.13 -20.74
CA VAL A 386 -2.38 4.77 -21.11
C VAL A 386 -3.81 4.83 -21.65
N VAL A 387 -4.72 5.54 -20.95
CA VAL A 387 -6.10 5.71 -21.39
C VAL A 387 -6.18 6.43 -22.74
N ALA A 388 -5.36 7.46 -22.97
CA ALA A 388 -5.36 8.19 -24.24
C ALA A 388 -4.96 7.27 -25.40
N ARG A 389 -3.85 6.53 -25.29
CA ARG A 389 -3.40 5.58 -26.34
C ARG A 389 -4.41 4.45 -26.55
N PHE A 390 -5.03 3.96 -25.46
CA PHE A 390 -6.08 2.96 -25.59
C PHE A 390 -7.26 3.47 -26.43
N LEU A 391 -7.74 4.68 -26.18
CA LEU A 391 -8.88 5.26 -26.91
C LEU A 391 -8.56 5.58 -28.37
N GLU A 392 -7.32 5.92 -28.69
CA GLU A 392 -6.86 6.08 -30.07
C GLU A 392 -6.93 4.75 -30.86
N ALA A 393 -6.55 3.64 -30.20
CA ALA A 393 -6.55 2.30 -30.80
C ALA A 393 -7.94 1.62 -30.78
N HIS A 394 -8.84 2.04 -29.90
CA HIS A 394 -10.15 1.42 -29.68
C HIS A 394 -11.27 2.48 -29.76
N PRO A 395 -11.63 2.94 -30.97
CA PRO A 395 -12.64 3.98 -31.18
C PRO A 395 -14.06 3.55 -30.83
N ASP A 396 -14.27 2.26 -30.54
CA ASP A 396 -15.52 1.70 -30.00
C ASP A 396 -15.68 1.94 -28.48
N PHE A 397 -14.70 2.55 -27.81
CA PHE A 397 -14.81 2.98 -26.41
C PHE A 397 -14.82 4.51 -26.29
N TYR A 398 -15.41 5.00 -25.19
CA TYR A 398 -15.37 6.40 -24.80
C TYR A 398 -15.35 6.54 -23.28
N ARG A 399 -14.89 7.66 -22.77
CA ARG A 399 -14.92 7.97 -21.33
C ARG A 399 -16.31 8.37 -20.90
N GLU A 400 -16.74 7.84 -19.78
CA GLU A 400 -18.05 8.15 -19.19
C GLU A 400 -17.86 8.87 -17.84
N PRO A 401 -18.65 9.91 -17.52
CA PRO A 401 -18.53 10.65 -16.25
C PRO A 401 -18.52 9.75 -15.03
N LEU A 402 -17.76 10.15 -14.00
CA LEU A 402 -17.71 9.42 -12.73
C LEU A 402 -18.79 9.95 -11.78
N ALA A 403 -19.60 9.04 -11.24
CA ALA A 403 -20.45 9.33 -10.10
C ALA A 403 -19.63 9.33 -8.82
N LEU A 404 -19.31 10.52 -8.30
CA LEU A 404 -18.46 10.71 -7.14
C LEU A 404 -19.27 11.21 -5.93
N PRO A 405 -18.85 10.90 -4.69
CA PRO A 405 -19.36 11.56 -3.49
C PRO A 405 -19.23 13.10 -3.55
N GLU A 406 -20.10 13.81 -2.85
CA GLU A 406 -20.19 15.29 -2.88
C GLU A 406 -18.89 16.02 -2.47
N VAL A 407 -18.01 15.38 -1.73
CA VAL A 407 -16.70 15.93 -1.35
C VAL A 407 -15.79 16.18 -2.57
N PHE A 408 -16.06 15.50 -3.68
CA PHE A 408 -15.32 15.66 -4.91
C PHE A 408 -16.01 16.67 -5.83
N PRO A 409 -15.27 17.41 -6.65
CA PRO A 409 -15.87 18.21 -7.70
C PRO A 409 -16.57 17.31 -8.72
N ARG A 410 -17.60 17.85 -9.41
CA ARG A 410 -18.27 17.16 -10.50
C ARG A 410 -17.24 16.71 -11.55
N ASN A 411 -17.32 15.46 -11.95
CA ASN A 411 -16.35 14.85 -12.86
C ASN A 411 -17.00 14.42 -14.18
N GLU A 412 -16.82 15.25 -15.20
CA GLU A 412 -17.27 14.99 -16.57
C GLU A 412 -16.18 14.32 -17.43
N SER A 413 -14.95 14.28 -16.94
CA SER A 413 -13.82 13.75 -17.70
C SER A 413 -13.78 12.22 -17.77
N GLY A 414 -14.49 11.53 -16.87
CA GLY A 414 -14.41 10.08 -16.72
C GLY A 414 -13.10 9.57 -16.10
N MET A 415 -12.25 10.47 -15.62
CA MET A 415 -10.96 10.14 -14.99
C MET A 415 -10.79 10.92 -13.69
N LEU A 416 -10.18 10.29 -12.67
CA LEU A 416 -9.86 10.92 -11.40
C LEU A 416 -8.50 10.42 -10.90
N THR A 417 -7.58 11.33 -10.61
CA THR A 417 -6.34 11.03 -9.89
C THR A 417 -6.44 11.55 -8.46
N LEU A 418 -6.38 10.63 -7.50
CA LEU A 418 -6.30 10.92 -6.07
C LEU A 418 -4.82 11.02 -5.68
N ILE A 419 -4.46 12.09 -4.96
CA ILE A 419 -3.10 12.31 -4.46
C ILE A 419 -3.10 12.10 -2.94
N PRO A 420 -2.13 11.34 -2.38
CA PRO A 420 -2.01 11.17 -0.94
C PRO A 420 -2.06 12.51 -0.18
N GLY A 421 -2.82 12.56 0.93
CA GLY A 421 -2.98 13.75 1.75
C GLY A 421 -4.17 14.66 1.40
N GLN A 422 -4.92 14.38 0.33
CA GLN A 422 -6.06 15.22 -0.06
C GLN A 422 -7.41 14.75 0.50
N TYR A 423 -7.72 13.47 0.39
CA TYR A 423 -9.06 12.91 0.65
C TYR A 423 -9.05 11.77 1.67
N ASP A 424 -8.07 11.73 2.56
CA ASP A 424 -7.88 10.65 3.55
C ASP A 424 -7.73 9.25 2.92
N THR A 425 -7.21 9.20 1.68
CA THR A 425 -6.97 7.99 0.90
C THR A 425 -5.50 7.84 0.52
N ASP A 426 -5.16 6.69 -0.06
CA ASP A 426 -3.94 6.53 -0.83
C ASP A 426 -4.03 7.27 -2.18
N GLY A 427 -2.88 7.40 -2.85
CA GLY A 427 -2.84 7.84 -4.23
C GLY A 427 -3.40 6.75 -5.16
N PHE A 428 -4.31 7.15 -6.04
CA PHE A 428 -5.04 6.20 -6.86
C PHE A 428 -5.54 6.87 -8.14
N PHE A 429 -5.62 6.11 -9.22
CA PHE A 429 -6.23 6.56 -10.47
C PHE A 429 -7.45 5.71 -10.80
N ILE A 430 -8.48 6.36 -11.30
CA ILE A 430 -9.76 5.76 -11.70
C ILE A 430 -10.12 6.29 -13.08
N CYS A 431 -10.45 5.41 -14.01
CA CYS A 431 -11.04 5.77 -15.30
C CYS A 431 -12.19 4.84 -15.64
N ARG A 432 -13.34 5.41 -15.99
CA ARG A 432 -14.51 4.69 -16.48
C ARG A 432 -14.62 4.84 -17.98
N LEU A 433 -14.66 3.71 -18.66
CA LEU A 433 -14.83 3.60 -20.08
C LEU A 433 -16.12 2.83 -20.40
N ARG A 434 -16.81 3.23 -21.45
CA ARG A 434 -18.01 2.55 -21.96
C ARG A 434 -17.76 2.07 -23.38
N ARG A 435 -18.10 0.80 -23.66
CA ARG A 435 -18.12 0.30 -25.03
C ARG A 435 -19.38 0.79 -25.74
N LYS A 436 -19.25 1.29 -26.98
CA LYS A 436 -20.42 1.68 -27.82
C LYS A 436 -21.31 0.48 -28.06
N GLN A 437 -22.60 0.78 -28.38
CA GLN A 437 -23.60 -0.23 -28.71
C GLN A 437 -23.22 -0.95 -30.01
#